data_c40dfccb7d68bb8b4e45857cda1a2eb0
#
_entry.id   c40dfccb7d68bb8b4e45857cda1a2eb0
#
_cell.length_a   1.000
_cell.length_b   1.000
_cell.length_c   1.000
_cell.angle_alpha   90.00
_cell.angle_beta   90.00
_cell.angle_gamma   90.00
#
_symmetry.space_group_name_H-M   'P 1'
#
loop_
_entity.id
_entity.type
_entity.pdbx_description
1 polymer ?
#
loop_
_entity_poly.entity_id
_entity_poly.type
_entity_poly.pdbx_seq_one_letter_code
_entity_poly.pdbx_strand_id
1 'polypeptide(L)'
;MTTRSISVHQDISTASWRSFWQKAAALFLREGQLLGRDVFRDAGCPVGTASRAEDLRVDGRGCEDYRCAEVETDVVSNTSGSARVKLGETDILVGIKAEMGTPKLEKPDEGYLEFFVDCSSNSPELEGRGGEELGTDIANTLYRVFSCENSVDLKSLCINPKEHCWVLYVDVLLLECGGNIFDAISIAVKAALFNTRIPKVRVLEDEEGTKEIELSDDPYDCIRLNVDEVPCIVTLSKIGYRHVVDATLQEEACSLASLLISVTSKGAISSMKKVGKGSLDPESIFEMMETGQRVGKSLHIALQKILDEEENLGTSRPKVGFLG
;
A
#
# COMPACT_ATOMS: atom_id res chain seq x y z
N MET A 1 20.12 3.72 -41.58
CA MET A 1 19.86 3.72 -40.12
C MET A 1 18.58 4.51 -39.97
N THR A 2 17.49 3.84 -39.72
CA THR A 2 16.12 4.39 -39.80
C THR A 2 15.64 4.57 -38.37
N THR A 3 15.72 5.80 -37.90
CA THR A 3 15.11 6.23 -36.63
C THR A 3 13.60 6.13 -36.76
N ARG A 4 13.00 5.24 -36.00
CA ARG A 4 11.54 5.19 -35.80
C ARG A 4 11.17 6.13 -34.65
N SER A 5 10.64 7.29 -34.98
CA SER A 5 9.89 8.11 -34.05
C SER A 5 8.61 7.37 -33.71
N ILE A 6 8.50 6.95 -32.46
CA ILE A 6 7.26 6.38 -31.90
C ILE A 6 6.48 7.53 -31.30
N SER A 7 5.47 8.02 -32.02
CA SER A 7 4.46 8.90 -31.44
C SER A 7 3.61 8.04 -30.50
N VAL A 8 3.81 8.20 -29.20
CA VAL A 8 2.98 7.57 -28.18
C VAL A 8 1.71 8.39 -27.99
N HIS A 9 0.79 8.23 -28.94
CA HIS A 9 -0.63 8.48 -28.71
C HIS A 9 -1.33 7.12 -28.82
N GLN A 10 -1.38 6.39 -27.73
CA GLN A 10 -2.38 5.36 -27.51
C GLN A 10 -3.08 5.67 -26.21
N ASP A 11 -4.27 6.25 -26.35
CA ASP A 11 -5.31 6.24 -25.34
C ASP A 11 -5.66 4.78 -24.98
N ILE A 12 -4.89 4.21 -24.07
CA ILE A 12 -5.29 2.98 -23.40
C ILE A 12 -6.24 3.43 -22.28
N SER A 13 -7.52 3.41 -22.62
CA SER A 13 -8.60 3.78 -21.70
C SER A 13 -8.46 3.04 -20.36
N THR A 14 -8.72 3.74 -19.26
CA THR A 14 -8.81 3.19 -17.90
C THR A 14 -9.70 1.92 -17.81
N ALA A 15 -10.63 1.75 -18.75
CA ALA A 15 -11.44 0.55 -18.93
C ALA A 15 -10.64 -0.71 -19.31
N SER A 16 -9.52 -0.59 -20.01
CA SER A 16 -8.66 -1.72 -20.39
C SER A 16 -7.92 -2.29 -19.19
N TRP A 17 -7.50 -1.44 -18.27
CA TRP A 17 -6.80 -1.83 -17.04
C TRP A 17 -7.74 -2.54 -16.05
N ARG A 18 -8.94 -2.04 -15.86
CA ARG A 18 -9.96 -2.72 -15.04
C ARG A 18 -10.24 -4.14 -15.52
N SER A 19 -10.34 -4.34 -16.85
CA SER A 19 -10.53 -5.67 -17.44
C SER A 19 -9.33 -6.59 -17.21
N PHE A 20 -8.10 -6.06 -17.21
CA PHE A 20 -6.89 -6.81 -16.92
C PHE A 20 -6.84 -7.25 -15.46
N TRP A 21 -7.13 -6.35 -14.51
CA TRP A 21 -7.15 -6.64 -13.10
C TRP A 21 -8.21 -7.65 -12.70
N GLN A 22 -9.41 -7.58 -13.29
CA GLN A 22 -10.45 -8.59 -13.09
C GLN A 22 -10.02 -9.98 -13.58
N LYS A 23 -9.23 -10.05 -14.65
CA LYS A 23 -8.68 -11.33 -15.15
C LYS A 23 -7.54 -11.84 -14.26
N ALA A 24 -6.70 -10.96 -13.76
CA ALA A 24 -5.63 -11.32 -12.83
C ALA A 24 -6.21 -11.85 -11.51
N ALA A 25 -7.22 -11.18 -10.95
CA ALA A 25 -7.93 -11.65 -9.77
C ALA A 25 -8.56 -13.05 -9.97
N ALA A 26 -9.20 -13.28 -11.13
CA ALA A 26 -9.79 -14.58 -11.44
C ALA A 26 -8.77 -15.70 -11.59
N LEU A 27 -7.53 -15.39 -11.98
CA LEU A 27 -6.42 -16.34 -12.02
C LEU A 27 -5.90 -16.66 -10.61
N PHE A 28 -5.72 -15.65 -9.74
CA PHE A 28 -5.25 -15.83 -8.37
C PHE A 28 -6.25 -16.61 -7.49
N LEU A 29 -7.55 -16.40 -7.67
CA LEU A 29 -8.60 -17.13 -6.93
C LEU A 29 -8.66 -18.64 -7.30
N ARG A 30 -8.06 -19.06 -8.40
CA ARG A 30 -7.99 -20.48 -8.80
C ARG A 30 -6.83 -21.26 -8.19
N GLU A 31 -5.79 -20.59 -7.71
CA GLU A 31 -4.55 -21.23 -7.24
C GLU A 31 -4.32 -21.10 -5.73
N GLY A 32 -5.38 -21.04 -4.93
CA GLY A 32 -5.32 -20.94 -3.46
C GLY A 32 -4.70 -22.16 -2.76
N GLN A 33 -3.45 -22.45 -3.02
CA GLN A 33 -2.59 -23.31 -2.16
C GLN A 33 -1.14 -22.88 -2.35
N LEU A 34 -0.68 -21.96 -1.54
CA LEU A 34 0.76 -21.67 -1.42
C LEU A 34 1.15 -21.53 0.03
N LEU A 35 2.20 -22.25 0.36
CA LEU A 35 2.91 -22.29 1.62
C LEU A 35 3.31 -20.89 2.08
N GLY A 36 2.45 -20.27 2.90
CA GLY A 36 2.78 -19.04 3.61
C GLY A 36 3.82 -19.31 4.69
N ARG A 37 4.88 -18.54 4.69
CA ARG A 37 5.81 -18.49 5.83
C ARG A 37 5.21 -17.55 6.88
N ASP A 38 5.02 -18.06 8.09
CA ASP A 38 4.65 -17.30 9.29
C ASP A 38 5.78 -16.35 9.68
N VAL A 39 5.90 -15.21 9.03
CA VAL A 39 7.06 -14.31 9.17
C VAL A 39 6.99 -13.47 10.46
N PHE A 40 5.78 -13.12 10.92
CA PHE A 40 5.64 -12.36 12.17
C PHE A 40 5.68 -13.19 13.44
N ARG A 41 5.69 -14.53 13.33
CA ARG A 41 5.74 -15.41 14.51
C ARG A 41 7.11 -15.45 15.18
N ASP A 42 8.18 -15.18 14.41
CA ASP A 42 9.57 -15.24 14.90
C ASP A 42 10.21 -13.86 15.14
N ALA A 43 9.60 -12.78 14.69
CA ALA A 43 9.99 -11.44 15.10
C ALA A 43 9.48 -11.20 16.52
N GLY A 44 10.21 -11.74 17.50
CA GLY A 44 9.96 -11.53 18.92
C GLY A 44 9.86 -10.04 19.21
N CYS A 45 8.66 -9.50 19.21
CA CYS A 45 8.39 -8.25 19.89
C CYS A 45 8.81 -8.44 21.35
N PRO A 46 9.69 -7.61 21.91
CA PRO A 46 9.95 -7.63 23.33
C PRO A 46 8.70 -7.11 24.05
N VAL A 47 7.75 -7.99 24.25
CA VAL A 47 6.58 -7.71 25.07
C VAL A 47 7.05 -7.65 26.48
N GLY A 48 7.08 -6.45 27.03
CA GLY A 48 7.24 -6.25 28.46
C GLY A 48 6.23 -7.09 29.22
N THR A 49 6.74 -7.99 30.01
CA THR A 49 6.05 -8.88 30.93
C THR A 49 4.99 -8.17 31.77
N ALA A 50 3.72 -8.36 31.40
CA ALA A 50 2.61 -8.29 32.33
C ALA A 50 1.38 -8.97 31.72
N SER A 51 1.41 -10.28 31.63
CA SER A 51 0.23 -11.09 31.32
C SER A 51 -0.71 -11.12 32.51
N ARG A 52 -1.74 -10.29 32.47
CA ARG A 52 -2.97 -10.58 33.21
C ARG A 52 -3.90 -11.33 32.26
N ALA A 53 -4.45 -12.44 32.70
CA ALA A 53 -5.40 -13.27 31.95
C ALA A 53 -6.67 -12.53 31.47
N GLU A 54 -6.80 -11.25 31.83
CA GLU A 54 -7.91 -10.36 31.46
C GLU A 54 -7.69 -9.59 30.16
N ASP A 55 -6.49 -9.67 29.53
CA ASP A 55 -6.13 -8.87 28.35
C ASP A 55 -6.10 -9.68 27.05
N LEU A 56 -6.57 -10.93 27.07
CA LEU A 56 -6.63 -11.78 25.89
C LEU A 56 -7.92 -11.54 25.09
N ARG A 57 -7.77 -11.45 23.79
CA ARG A 57 -8.88 -11.42 22.81
C ARG A 57 -9.43 -12.83 22.58
N VAL A 58 -10.52 -12.94 21.83
CA VAL A 58 -11.17 -14.23 21.52
C VAL A 58 -10.22 -15.20 20.82
N ASP A 59 -9.31 -14.67 20.00
CA ASP A 59 -8.28 -15.42 19.26
C ASP A 59 -6.98 -15.65 20.06
N GLY A 60 -6.92 -15.19 21.31
CA GLY A 60 -5.77 -15.35 22.20
C GLY A 60 -4.67 -14.31 22.03
N ARG A 61 -4.82 -13.33 21.12
CA ARG A 61 -3.88 -12.21 20.96
C ARG A 61 -4.03 -11.17 22.06
N GLY A 62 -2.98 -10.43 22.33
CA GLY A 62 -3.05 -9.20 23.12
C GLY A 62 -3.74 -8.06 22.37
N CYS A 63 -4.09 -6.98 23.06
CA CYS A 63 -4.79 -5.85 22.46
C CYS A 63 -3.95 -5.09 21.42
N GLU A 64 -2.63 -5.22 21.44
CA GLU A 64 -1.69 -4.54 20.55
C GLU A 64 -1.07 -5.46 19.49
N ASP A 65 -1.44 -6.74 19.48
CA ASP A 65 -0.86 -7.73 18.58
C ASP A 65 -1.58 -7.76 17.24
N TYR A 66 -0.78 -7.79 16.16
CA TYR A 66 -1.27 -8.05 14.79
C TYR A 66 -1.49 -9.54 14.55
N ARG A 67 -2.38 -9.86 13.62
CA ARG A 67 -2.47 -11.18 12.99
C ARG A 67 -1.17 -11.49 12.24
N CYS A 68 -0.96 -12.76 11.92
CA CYS A 68 0.10 -13.14 11.00
C CYS A 68 -0.05 -12.36 9.69
N ALA A 69 1.03 -11.71 9.26
CA ALA A 69 1.07 -11.01 8.01
C ALA A 69 2.12 -11.64 7.09
N GLU A 70 1.70 -11.92 5.87
CA GLU A 70 2.54 -12.39 4.78
C GLU A 70 2.65 -11.26 3.76
N VAL A 71 3.88 -10.96 3.33
CA VAL A 71 4.15 -9.91 2.35
C VAL A 71 4.94 -10.52 1.21
N GLU A 72 4.41 -10.40 -0.01
CA GLU A 72 5.07 -10.84 -1.23
C GLU A 72 5.23 -9.61 -2.15
N THR A 73 6.41 -9.44 -2.73
CA THR A 73 6.67 -8.38 -3.72
C THR A 73 6.87 -8.99 -5.11
N ASP A 74 6.79 -8.18 -6.17
CA ASP A 74 6.96 -8.61 -7.56
C ASP A 74 5.98 -9.71 -8.00
N VAL A 75 4.72 -9.58 -7.57
CA VAL A 75 3.66 -10.56 -7.83
C VAL A 75 3.08 -10.43 -9.23
N VAL A 76 3.07 -9.21 -9.78
CA VAL A 76 2.46 -8.89 -11.09
C VAL A 76 3.52 -8.36 -12.04
N SER A 77 3.79 -9.14 -13.09
CA SER A 77 4.88 -8.88 -14.05
C SER A 77 4.69 -7.66 -14.97
N ASN A 78 3.45 -7.20 -15.13
CA ASN A 78 3.11 -6.11 -16.08
C ASN A 78 2.97 -4.74 -15.40
N THR A 79 3.45 -4.61 -14.17
CA THR A 79 3.43 -3.38 -13.39
C THR A 79 4.86 -2.89 -13.14
N SER A 80 5.01 -1.61 -12.85
CA SER A 80 6.31 -1.04 -12.45
C SER A 80 6.74 -1.49 -11.06
N GLY A 81 5.78 -1.88 -10.21
CA GLY A 81 5.97 -2.48 -8.91
C GLY A 81 4.69 -3.12 -8.42
N SER A 82 4.78 -4.17 -7.62
CA SER A 82 3.60 -4.84 -7.06
C SER A 82 3.91 -5.50 -5.73
N ALA A 83 2.87 -5.64 -4.92
CA ALA A 83 2.93 -6.40 -3.68
C ALA A 83 1.58 -7.02 -3.35
N ARG A 84 1.62 -8.15 -2.68
CA ARG A 84 0.47 -8.80 -2.06
C ARG A 84 0.70 -8.89 -0.58
N VAL A 85 -0.31 -8.53 0.18
CA VAL A 85 -0.27 -8.63 1.65
C VAL A 85 -1.47 -9.42 2.11
N LYS A 86 -1.19 -10.45 2.87
CA LYS A 86 -2.19 -11.25 3.55
C LYS A 86 -2.07 -11.03 5.05
N LEU A 87 -3.08 -10.44 5.65
CA LEU A 87 -3.17 -10.16 7.08
C LEU A 87 -4.29 -11.02 7.69
N GLY A 88 -3.94 -12.22 8.17
CA GLY A 88 -4.92 -13.21 8.56
C GLY A 88 -5.84 -13.59 7.39
N GLU A 89 -7.13 -13.25 7.50
CA GLU A 89 -8.15 -13.47 6.46
C GLU A 89 -8.35 -12.26 5.52
N THR A 90 -7.55 -11.21 5.66
CA THR A 90 -7.59 -10.04 4.77
C THR A 90 -6.49 -10.18 3.72
N ASP A 91 -6.84 -10.19 2.44
CA ASP A 91 -5.92 -10.38 1.33
C ASP A 91 -6.02 -9.21 0.35
N ILE A 92 -4.91 -8.51 0.15
CA ILE A 92 -4.80 -7.29 -0.64
C ILE A 92 -3.72 -7.46 -1.70
N LEU A 93 -4.06 -7.11 -2.93
CA LEU A 93 -3.12 -7.02 -4.04
C LEU A 93 -2.98 -5.56 -4.49
N VAL A 94 -1.75 -5.08 -4.57
CA VAL A 94 -1.44 -3.72 -5.03
C VAL A 94 -0.54 -3.79 -6.26
N GLY A 95 -0.87 -3.03 -7.29
CA GLY A 95 -0.03 -2.80 -8.45
C GLY A 95 0.22 -1.32 -8.67
N ILE A 96 1.44 -0.98 -9.01
CA ILE A 96 1.84 0.40 -9.30
C ILE A 96 2.33 0.48 -10.73
N LYS A 97 1.80 1.43 -11.48
CA LYS A 97 2.24 1.74 -12.82
C LYS A 97 2.75 3.18 -12.88
N ALA A 98 3.96 3.34 -13.38
CA ALA A 98 4.52 4.64 -13.67
C ALA A 98 4.21 5.03 -15.12
N GLU A 99 3.56 6.18 -15.32
CA GLU A 99 3.28 6.75 -16.63
C GLU A 99 3.76 8.20 -16.69
N MET A 100 4.15 8.65 -17.87
CA MET A 100 4.47 10.06 -18.06
C MET A 100 3.18 10.88 -18.18
N GLY A 101 3.15 11.98 -17.48
CA GLY A 101 2.03 12.92 -17.49
C GLY A 101 2.48 14.37 -17.32
N THR A 102 1.52 15.27 -17.24
CA THR A 102 1.75 16.69 -16.96
C THR A 102 1.59 16.95 -15.47
N PRO A 103 2.52 17.70 -14.83
CA PRO A 103 2.41 18.04 -13.43
C PRO A 103 1.19 18.90 -13.15
N LYS A 104 0.68 18.84 -11.93
CA LYS A 104 -0.46 19.66 -11.51
C LYS A 104 -0.05 21.14 -11.48
N LEU A 105 -0.96 22.02 -11.88
CA LEU A 105 -0.72 23.49 -11.92
C LEU A 105 -0.30 24.06 -10.56
N GLU A 106 -0.76 23.46 -9.47
CA GLU A 106 -0.47 23.89 -8.10
C GLU A 106 0.97 23.53 -7.68
N LYS A 107 1.51 22.42 -8.24
CA LYS A 107 2.84 21.88 -7.93
C LYS A 107 3.55 21.49 -9.23
N PRO A 108 4.11 22.45 -9.96
CA PRO A 108 4.64 22.23 -11.30
C PRO A 108 6.02 21.54 -11.34
N ASP A 109 6.63 21.33 -10.19
CA ASP A 109 7.95 20.72 -9.97
C ASP A 109 7.87 19.36 -9.26
N GLU A 110 6.67 18.78 -9.14
CA GLU A 110 6.44 17.50 -8.50
C GLU A 110 5.65 16.57 -9.41
N GLY A 111 5.92 15.25 -9.30
CA GLY A 111 4.97 14.24 -9.78
C GLY A 111 3.87 14.01 -8.75
N TYR A 112 3.01 13.03 -9.00
CA TYR A 112 1.91 12.74 -8.08
C TYR A 112 1.48 11.28 -8.12
N LEU A 113 0.76 10.87 -7.06
CA LEU A 113 0.15 9.55 -6.95
C LEU A 113 -1.36 9.66 -7.18
N GLU A 114 -1.92 8.66 -7.84
CA GLU A 114 -3.37 8.47 -7.96
C GLU A 114 -3.74 7.08 -7.46
N PHE A 115 -4.78 7.02 -6.63
CA PHE A 115 -5.22 5.78 -5.99
C PHE A 115 -6.56 5.33 -6.56
N PHE A 116 -6.60 4.08 -7.00
CA PHE A 116 -7.82 3.39 -7.40
C PHE A 116 -7.99 2.16 -6.51
N VAL A 117 -9.14 2.06 -5.88
CA VAL A 117 -9.42 0.96 -4.95
C VAL A 117 -10.65 0.23 -5.43
N ASP A 118 -10.47 -1.05 -5.71
CA ASP A 118 -11.56 -1.96 -6.07
C ASP A 118 -11.83 -2.90 -4.90
N CYS A 119 -13.00 -2.74 -4.31
CA CYS A 119 -13.51 -3.55 -3.22
C CYS A 119 -14.51 -4.61 -3.69
N SER A 120 -14.49 -5.01 -4.95
CA SER A 120 -15.35 -6.04 -5.53
C SER A 120 -14.93 -7.45 -5.10
N SER A 121 -14.67 -7.64 -3.80
CA SER A 121 -14.36 -8.94 -3.24
C SER A 121 -15.60 -9.83 -3.24
N ASN A 122 -15.39 -11.16 -3.16
CA ASN A 122 -16.45 -12.16 -3.11
C ASN A 122 -17.36 -12.07 -1.86
N SER A 123 -17.25 -11.02 -1.07
CA SER A 123 -18.12 -10.78 0.08
C SER A 123 -19.43 -10.17 -0.37
N PRO A 124 -20.59 -10.82 -0.12
CA PRO A 124 -21.90 -10.32 -0.51
C PRO A 124 -22.23 -8.94 0.06
N GLU A 125 -21.57 -8.59 1.18
CA GLU A 125 -21.75 -7.30 1.86
C GLU A 125 -21.10 -6.12 1.12
N LEU A 126 -20.13 -6.41 0.24
CA LEU A 126 -19.40 -5.41 -0.55
C LEU A 126 -19.84 -5.38 -2.02
N GLU A 127 -20.79 -6.24 -2.42
CA GLU A 127 -21.34 -6.20 -3.77
C GLU A 127 -22.17 -4.92 -4.00
N GLY A 128 -21.89 -4.23 -5.09
CA GLY A 128 -22.65 -3.07 -5.55
C GLY A 128 -22.20 -1.74 -4.97
N ARG A 129 -23.17 -0.86 -4.70
CA ARG A 129 -22.94 0.55 -4.32
C ARG A 129 -22.11 0.73 -3.05
N GLY A 130 -22.24 -0.17 -2.09
CA GLY A 130 -21.48 -0.13 -0.84
C GLY A 130 -19.97 -0.32 -1.04
N GLY A 131 -19.58 -1.19 -1.95
CA GLY A 131 -18.17 -1.40 -2.30
C GLY A 131 -17.54 -0.20 -3.03
N GLU A 132 -18.30 0.46 -3.92
CA GLU A 132 -17.83 1.66 -4.61
C GLU A 132 -17.64 2.86 -3.65
N GLU A 133 -18.58 3.05 -2.72
CA GLU A 133 -18.48 4.11 -1.70
C GLU A 133 -17.30 3.85 -0.76
N LEU A 134 -17.12 2.61 -0.32
CA LEU A 134 -15.98 2.20 0.50
C LEU A 134 -14.65 2.39 -0.24
N GLY A 135 -14.56 1.93 -1.49
CA GLY A 135 -13.37 2.10 -2.33
C GLY A 135 -12.99 3.56 -2.50
N THR A 136 -13.98 4.43 -2.72
CA THR A 136 -13.77 5.88 -2.82
C THR A 136 -13.28 6.48 -1.49
N ASP A 137 -13.83 6.07 -0.35
CA ASP A 137 -13.40 6.56 0.97
C ASP A 137 -11.98 6.11 1.30
N ILE A 138 -11.63 4.85 0.96
CA ILE A 138 -10.27 4.33 1.11
C ILE A 138 -9.31 5.12 0.21
N ALA A 139 -9.62 5.29 -1.08
CA ALA A 139 -8.77 6.01 -2.02
C ALA A 139 -8.49 7.46 -1.55
N ASN A 140 -9.53 8.16 -1.09
CA ASN A 140 -9.39 9.50 -0.53
C ASN A 140 -8.52 9.52 0.75
N THR A 141 -8.61 8.49 1.57
CA THR A 141 -7.80 8.37 2.79
C THR A 141 -6.34 8.12 2.44
N LEU A 142 -6.07 7.19 1.53
CA LEU A 142 -4.72 6.92 1.03
C LEU A 142 -4.10 8.15 0.39
N TYR A 143 -4.86 8.86 -0.46
CA TYR A 143 -4.37 10.10 -1.06
C TYR A 143 -3.91 11.10 0.00
N ARG A 144 -4.67 11.30 1.07
CA ARG A 144 -4.29 12.22 2.18
C ARG A 144 -3.05 11.75 2.93
N VAL A 145 -2.91 10.43 3.15
CA VAL A 145 -1.79 9.84 3.88
C VAL A 145 -0.50 9.89 3.07
N PHE A 146 -0.56 9.51 1.80
CA PHE A 146 0.62 9.35 0.95
C PHE A 146 1.02 10.61 0.16
N SER A 147 0.12 11.61 0.02
CA SER A 147 0.42 12.89 -0.64
C SER A 147 0.97 13.96 0.32
N CYS A 148 1.29 13.59 1.57
CA CYS A 148 2.00 14.49 2.47
C CYS A 148 3.43 14.74 1.98
N GLU A 149 3.93 15.97 2.13
CA GLU A 149 5.25 16.41 1.62
C GLU A 149 6.45 15.56 2.08
N ASN A 150 6.30 14.85 3.21
CA ASN A 150 7.34 14.02 3.80
C ASN A 150 7.12 12.50 3.60
N SER A 151 6.12 12.09 2.82
CA SER A 151 5.81 10.66 2.66
C SER A 151 6.60 10.03 1.51
N VAL A 152 6.44 10.55 0.31
CA VAL A 152 7.16 10.10 -0.89
C VAL A 152 7.88 11.32 -1.46
N ASP A 153 9.10 11.14 -1.95
CA ASP A 153 9.82 12.21 -2.64
C ASP A 153 9.22 12.45 -4.04
N LEU A 154 8.15 13.24 -4.06
CA LEU A 154 7.43 13.58 -5.30
C LEU A 154 8.27 14.46 -6.24
N LYS A 155 9.31 15.13 -5.73
CA LYS A 155 10.22 15.94 -6.56
C LYS A 155 11.11 15.07 -7.43
N SER A 156 11.50 13.90 -6.95
CA SER A 156 12.27 12.93 -7.74
C SER A 156 11.49 12.39 -8.95
N LEU A 157 10.17 12.54 -8.95
CA LEU A 157 9.29 12.16 -10.05
C LEU A 157 9.15 13.25 -11.13
N CYS A 158 9.70 14.44 -10.92
CA CYS A 158 9.69 15.51 -11.92
C CYS A 158 10.75 15.25 -12.97
N ILE A 159 10.35 15.21 -14.24
CA ILE A 159 11.26 15.09 -15.40
C ILE A 159 11.63 16.49 -15.88
N ASN A 160 10.63 17.28 -16.22
CA ASN A 160 10.78 18.65 -16.68
C ASN A 160 9.70 19.51 -16.04
N PRO A 161 10.06 20.51 -15.22
CA PRO A 161 9.08 21.35 -14.52
C PRO A 161 8.08 21.96 -15.49
N LYS A 162 6.80 21.90 -15.13
CA LYS A 162 5.62 22.39 -15.88
C LYS A 162 5.25 21.59 -17.13
N GLU A 163 6.13 20.73 -17.66
CA GLU A 163 5.89 20.01 -18.90
C GLU A 163 5.64 18.52 -18.66
N HIS A 164 6.57 17.84 -17.98
CA HIS A 164 6.51 16.39 -17.83
C HIS A 164 6.90 15.95 -16.42
N CYS A 165 6.15 14.99 -15.88
CA CYS A 165 6.45 14.31 -14.64
C CYS A 165 6.03 12.84 -14.71
N TRP A 166 6.52 12.03 -13.77
CA TRP A 166 6.00 10.70 -13.55
C TRP A 166 4.73 10.77 -12.70
N VAL A 167 3.72 10.05 -13.14
CA VAL A 167 2.48 9.80 -12.42
C VAL A 167 2.47 8.35 -11.99
N LEU A 168 2.29 8.09 -10.70
CA LEU A 168 2.20 6.74 -10.17
C LEU A 168 0.73 6.40 -9.94
N TYR A 169 0.20 5.52 -10.76
CA TYR A 169 -1.13 4.94 -10.61
C TYR A 169 -1.03 3.75 -9.67
N VAL A 170 -1.68 3.85 -8.52
CA VAL A 170 -1.69 2.82 -7.48
C VAL A 170 -3.05 2.15 -7.49
N ASP A 171 -3.10 0.94 -8.03
CA ASP A 171 -4.30 0.13 -8.10
C ASP A 171 -4.32 -0.85 -6.92
N VAL A 172 -5.33 -0.75 -6.08
CA VAL A 172 -5.54 -1.60 -4.92
C VAL A 172 -6.72 -2.51 -5.17
N LEU A 173 -6.50 -3.80 -5.06
CA LEU A 173 -7.54 -4.81 -5.21
C LEU A 173 -7.72 -5.56 -3.89
N LEU A 174 -8.92 -5.49 -3.32
CA LEU A 174 -9.31 -6.28 -2.16
C LEU A 174 -9.78 -7.66 -2.62
N LEU A 175 -9.00 -8.70 -2.32
CA LEU A 175 -9.32 -10.09 -2.68
C LEU A 175 -10.23 -10.73 -1.63
N GLU A 176 -9.86 -10.60 -0.34
CA GLU A 176 -10.62 -11.10 0.80
C GLU A 176 -10.67 -10.06 1.91
N CYS A 177 -11.79 -9.99 2.63
CA CYS A 177 -12.02 -9.03 3.71
C CYS A 177 -12.25 -9.76 5.03
N GLY A 178 -11.24 -9.79 5.89
CA GLY A 178 -11.30 -10.34 7.25
C GLY A 178 -11.20 -9.27 8.35
N GLY A 179 -11.45 -8.00 8.01
CA GLY A 179 -11.28 -6.83 8.87
C GLY A 179 -9.91 -6.16 8.74
N ASN A 180 -9.80 -4.94 9.25
CA ASN A 180 -8.59 -4.10 9.24
C ASN A 180 -8.00 -3.83 7.85
N ILE A 181 -8.85 -3.42 6.94
CA ILE A 181 -8.51 -3.18 5.53
C ILE A 181 -7.47 -2.07 5.39
N PHE A 182 -7.59 -0.97 6.16
CA PHE A 182 -6.72 0.20 6.01
C PHE A 182 -5.25 -0.11 6.32
N ASP A 183 -4.98 -0.88 7.37
CA ASP A 183 -3.62 -1.25 7.73
C ASP A 183 -3.02 -2.17 6.67
N ALA A 184 -3.76 -3.21 6.26
CA ALA A 184 -3.33 -4.15 5.24
C ALA A 184 -3.02 -3.43 3.92
N ILE A 185 -3.89 -2.50 3.46
CA ILE A 185 -3.65 -1.70 2.26
C ILE A 185 -2.40 -0.82 2.42
N SER A 186 -2.23 -0.16 3.58
CA SER A 186 -1.07 0.74 3.77
C SER A 186 0.26 -0.02 3.72
N ILE A 187 0.30 -1.23 4.28
CA ILE A 187 1.46 -2.13 4.23
C ILE A 187 1.71 -2.56 2.78
N ALA A 188 0.66 -2.96 2.06
CA ALA A 188 0.77 -3.39 0.66
C ALA A 188 1.23 -2.26 -0.27
N VAL A 189 0.70 -1.04 -0.09
CA VAL A 189 1.13 0.14 -0.86
C VAL A 189 2.60 0.45 -0.59
N LYS A 190 3.04 0.44 0.68
CA LYS A 190 4.44 0.68 1.02
C LYS A 190 5.36 -0.39 0.40
N ALA A 191 4.98 -1.66 0.47
CA ALA A 191 5.74 -2.76 -0.13
C ALA A 191 5.80 -2.65 -1.66
N ALA A 192 4.69 -2.28 -2.31
CA ALA A 192 4.64 -2.06 -3.75
C ALA A 192 5.50 -0.86 -4.20
N LEU A 193 5.47 0.26 -3.45
CA LEU A 193 6.32 1.42 -3.69
C LEU A 193 7.81 1.07 -3.55
N PHE A 194 8.17 0.25 -2.55
CA PHE A 194 9.53 -0.24 -2.37
C PHE A 194 10.03 -1.04 -3.59
N ASN A 195 9.16 -1.87 -4.17
CA ASN A 195 9.47 -2.68 -5.34
C ASN A 195 9.39 -1.89 -6.66
N THR A 196 8.85 -0.67 -6.66
CA THR A 196 8.61 0.11 -7.88
C THR A 196 9.91 0.53 -8.53
N ARG A 197 10.02 0.24 -9.83
CA ARG A 197 11.14 0.62 -10.69
C ARG A 197 10.64 1.56 -11.76
N ILE A 198 11.19 2.78 -11.78
CA ILE A 198 10.83 3.81 -12.74
C ILE A 198 11.97 3.93 -13.76
N PRO A 199 11.70 3.80 -15.07
CA PRO A 199 12.74 3.95 -16.09
C PRO A 199 13.40 5.32 -16.02
N LYS A 200 14.72 5.37 -16.18
CA LYS A 200 15.41 6.65 -16.31
C LYS A 200 15.13 7.28 -17.65
N VAL A 201 14.97 8.59 -17.62
CA VAL A 201 14.69 9.42 -18.77
C VAL A 201 15.81 10.42 -18.97
N ARG A 202 16.19 10.65 -20.23
CA ARG A 202 17.11 11.72 -20.61
C ARG A 202 16.33 12.78 -21.34
N VAL A 203 16.57 14.03 -20.95
CA VAL A 203 16.00 15.19 -21.66
C VAL A 203 17.09 15.70 -22.61
N LEU A 204 16.84 15.59 -23.90
CA LEU A 204 17.70 16.14 -24.96
C LEU A 204 17.13 17.50 -25.37
N GLU A 205 17.96 18.52 -25.37
CA GLU A 205 17.62 19.83 -25.95
C GLU A 205 18.16 19.89 -27.37
N ASP A 206 17.28 20.07 -28.35
CA ASP A 206 17.64 20.30 -29.73
C ASP A 206 18.09 21.75 -29.94
N GLU A 207 18.80 22.03 -31.03
CA GLU A 207 19.29 23.38 -31.39
C GLU A 207 18.17 24.40 -31.50
N GLU A 208 16.92 23.97 -31.69
CA GLU A 208 15.71 24.80 -31.76
C GLU A 208 15.06 25.04 -30.39
N GLY A 209 15.65 24.52 -29.30
CA GLY A 209 15.10 24.65 -27.94
C GLY A 209 13.92 23.72 -27.65
N THR A 210 13.65 22.75 -28.53
CA THR A 210 12.66 21.71 -28.30
C THR A 210 13.27 20.62 -27.39
N LYS A 211 12.58 20.23 -26.36
CA LYS A 211 13.03 19.19 -25.43
C LYS A 211 12.44 17.86 -25.85
N GLU A 212 13.26 16.93 -26.27
CA GLU A 212 12.87 15.56 -26.53
C GLU A 212 13.19 14.69 -25.32
N ILE A 213 12.27 13.79 -24.99
CA ILE A 213 12.42 12.86 -23.88
C ILE A 213 12.78 11.49 -24.47
N GLU A 214 13.96 11.02 -24.15
CA GLU A 214 14.44 9.69 -24.52
C GLU A 214 14.42 8.76 -23.32
N LEU A 215 13.74 7.62 -23.45
CA LEU A 215 13.77 6.54 -22.47
C LEU A 215 15.04 5.71 -22.66
N SER A 216 15.65 5.26 -21.58
CA SER A 216 16.77 4.33 -21.63
C SER A 216 16.33 3.01 -22.26
N ASP A 217 17.11 2.50 -23.22
CA ASP A 217 16.89 1.18 -23.83
C ASP A 217 17.23 0.03 -22.88
N ASP A 218 17.94 0.31 -21.77
CA ASP A 218 18.30 -0.69 -20.77
C ASP A 218 17.16 -0.87 -19.74
N PRO A 219 16.51 -2.03 -19.69
CA PRO A 219 15.44 -2.29 -18.74
C PRO A 219 15.91 -2.30 -17.26
N TYR A 220 17.21 -2.35 -17.03
CA TYR A 220 17.79 -2.30 -15.68
C TYR A 220 18.17 -0.88 -15.23
N ASP A 221 18.19 0.09 -16.16
CA ASP A 221 18.48 1.49 -15.83
C ASP A 221 17.23 2.18 -15.26
N CYS A 222 16.94 1.86 -14.00
CA CYS A 222 15.76 2.31 -13.29
C CYS A 222 16.12 3.13 -12.07
N ILE A 223 15.24 4.05 -11.71
CA ILE A 223 15.25 4.78 -10.45
C ILE A 223 14.34 4.04 -9.46
N ARG A 224 14.81 3.87 -8.23
CA ARG A 224 13.98 3.38 -7.12
C ARG A 224 13.50 4.56 -6.29
N LEU A 225 12.29 4.43 -5.77
CA LEU A 225 11.72 5.41 -4.85
C LEU A 225 12.32 5.25 -3.46
N ASN A 226 12.57 6.38 -2.80
CA ASN A 226 12.85 6.36 -1.38
C ASN A 226 11.53 6.22 -0.61
N VAL A 227 11.36 5.11 0.08
CA VAL A 227 10.14 4.76 0.83
C VAL A 227 10.33 4.78 2.35
N ASP A 228 11.48 5.25 2.83
CA ASP A 228 11.83 5.22 4.26
C ASP A 228 10.79 5.98 5.11
N GLU A 229 10.36 7.15 4.64
CA GLU A 229 9.41 8.01 5.33
C GLU A 229 7.93 7.72 4.99
N VAL A 230 7.67 6.79 4.08
CA VAL A 230 6.31 6.40 3.71
C VAL A 230 5.60 5.85 4.95
N PRO A 231 4.48 6.49 5.39
CA PRO A 231 3.80 6.11 6.60
C PRO A 231 3.03 4.79 6.43
N CYS A 232 2.86 4.07 7.55
CA CYS A 232 1.91 2.98 7.66
C CYS A 232 0.71 3.42 8.51
N ILE A 233 -0.46 2.93 8.18
CA ILE A 233 -1.67 3.16 8.97
C ILE A 233 -1.74 2.10 10.06
N VAL A 234 -2.08 2.54 11.27
CA VAL A 234 -2.41 1.69 12.41
C VAL A 234 -3.83 2.05 12.83
N THR A 235 -4.73 1.09 12.74
CA THR A 235 -6.13 1.27 13.12
C THR A 235 -6.35 0.73 14.52
N LEU A 236 -6.80 1.61 15.40
CA LEU A 236 -7.22 1.23 16.74
C LEU A 236 -8.74 1.29 16.87
N SER A 237 -9.35 0.21 17.30
CA SER A 237 -10.79 0.09 17.48
C SER A 237 -11.15 0.11 18.96
N LYS A 238 -12.13 0.96 19.34
CA LYS A 238 -12.63 1.02 20.72
C LYS A 238 -13.73 -0.01 20.92
N ILE A 239 -13.45 -1.05 21.71
CA ILE A 239 -14.38 -2.11 22.06
C ILE A 239 -14.61 -2.07 23.57
N GLY A 240 -15.78 -1.59 23.98
CA GLY A 240 -16.07 -1.32 25.38
C GLY A 240 -15.14 -0.24 25.95
N TYR A 241 -14.29 -0.60 26.89
CA TYR A 241 -13.31 0.28 27.53
C TYR A 241 -11.86 0.07 27.02
N ARG A 242 -11.66 -0.86 26.09
CA ARG A 242 -10.34 -1.23 25.56
C ARG A 242 -10.13 -0.67 24.16
N HIS A 243 -8.86 -0.50 23.82
CA HIS A 243 -8.40 -0.17 22.48
C HIS A 243 -7.68 -1.38 21.89
N VAL A 244 -8.11 -1.80 20.72
CA VAL A 244 -7.62 -3.01 20.06
C VAL A 244 -7.02 -2.62 18.70
N VAL A 245 -5.80 -3.09 18.46
CA VAL A 245 -5.11 -2.99 17.17
C VAL A 245 -5.48 -4.20 16.33
N ASP A 246 -5.53 -4.05 15.01
CA ASP A 246 -5.82 -5.11 14.07
C ASP A 246 -7.07 -5.91 14.44
N ALA A 247 -8.21 -5.21 14.46
CA ALA A 247 -9.49 -5.82 14.76
C ALA A 247 -9.93 -6.78 13.65
N THR A 248 -10.47 -7.93 14.03
CA THR A 248 -11.16 -8.84 13.12
C THR A 248 -12.51 -8.26 12.70
N LEU A 249 -13.13 -8.79 11.64
CA LEU A 249 -14.44 -8.33 11.17
C LEU A 249 -15.51 -8.37 12.29
N GLN A 250 -15.47 -9.40 13.15
CA GLN A 250 -16.37 -9.52 14.28
C GLN A 250 -16.13 -8.45 15.35
N GLU A 251 -14.87 -8.12 15.60
CA GLU A 251 -14.48 -7.08 16.54
C GLU A 251 -14.80 -5.69 16.00
N GLU A 252 -14.63 -5.45 14.69
CA GLU A 252 -15.05 -4.21 14.04
C GLU A 252 -16.57 -4.00 14.17
N ALA A 253 -17.36 -5.06 14.00
CA ALA A 253 -18.81 -5.00 14.17
C ALA A 253 -19.22 -4.64 15.62
N CYS A 254 -18.41 -4.98 16.61
CA CYS A 254 -18.60 -4.63 18.02
C CYS A 254 -17.97 -3.27 18.39
N SER A 255 -17.20 -2.66 17.49
CA SER A 255 -16.50 -1.41 17.76
C SER A 255 -17.45 -0.22 17.77
N LEU A 256 -17.32 0.65 18.76
CA LEU A 256 -18.04 1.91 18.83
C LEU A 256 -17.50 2.93 17.82
N ALA A 257 -16.20 3.04 17.74
CA ALA A 257 -15.49 3.91 16.81
C ALA A 257 -14.04 3.45 16.71
N SER A 258 -13.43 3.72 15.55
CA SER A 258 -12.03 3.42 15.28
C SER A 258 -11.27 4.69 14.93
N LEU A 259 -9.99 4.72 15.28
CA LEU A 259 -9.07 5.80 14.97
C LEU A 259 -7.95 5.25 14.07
N LEU A 260 -7.90 5.73 12.85
CA LEU A 260 -6.82 5.47 11.92
C LEU A 260 -5.71 6.48 12.19
N ILE A 261 -4.51 5.99 12.44
CA ILE A 261 -3.34 6.82 12.72
C ILE A 261 -2.26 6.44 11.73
N SER A 262 -1.83 7.38 10.91
CA SER A 262 -0.68 7.16 10.02
C SER A 262 0.60 7.57 10.73
N VAL A 263 1.53 6.64 10.79
CA VAL A 263 2.81 6.77 11.53
C VAL A 263 3.96 6.59 10.55
N THR A 264 4.95 7.48 10.60
CA THR A 264 6.20 7.35 9.82
C THR A 264 7.18 6.42 10.53
N SER A 265 8.23 6.00 9.83
CA SER A 265 9.32 5.18 10.40
C SER A 265 9.97 5.82 11.64
N LYS A 266 10.05 7.16 11.68
CA LYS A 266 10.56 7.92 12.83
C LYS A 266 9.55 7.97 14.00
N GLY A 267 8.32 7.50 13.76
CA GLY A 267 7.24 7.53 14.72
C GLY A 267 6.53 8.88 14.82
N ALA A 268 6.65 9.73 13.82
CA ALA A 268 5.83 10.92 13.73
C ALA A 268 4.44 10.54 13.19
N ILE A 269 3.39 11.11 13.78
CA ILE A 269 2.02 10.95 13.29
C ILE A 269 1.83 11.95 12.17
N SER A 270 1.57 11.47 10.95
CA SER A 270 1.35 12.31 9.77
C SER A 270 -0.12 12.68 9.58
N SER A 271 -1.04 11.77 9.87
CA SER A 271 -2.48 12.05 9.81
C SER A 271 -3.29 11.20 10.78
N MET A 272 -4.51 11.65 11.07
CA MET A 272 -5.49 10.90 11.87
C MET A 272 -6.86 11.03 11.23
N LYS A 273 -7.59 9.92 11.21
CA LYS A 273 -8.99 9.88 10.75
C LYS A 273 -9.81 9.03 11.70
N LYS A 274 -10.90 9.59 12.22
CA LYS A 274 -11.90 8.83 12.96
C LYS A 274 -12.88 8.16 12.00
N VAL A 275 -13.16 6.89 12.22
CA VAL A 275 -14.15 6.10 11.50
C VAL A 275 -15.17 5.54 12.49
N GLY A 276 -16.39 5.26 12.03
CA GLY A 276 -17.48 4.77 12.86
C GLY A 276 -18.37 5.87 13.45
N LYS A 277 -19.54 5.47 13.93
CA LYS A 277 -20.61 6.38 14.39
C LYS A 277 -20.48 6.82 15.84
N GLY A 278 -19.75 6.06 16.66
CA GLY A 278 -19.56 6.35 18.08
C GLY A 278 -18.71 7.58 18.33
N SER A 279 -18.71 8.09 19.55
CA SER A 279 -17.81 9.15 20.02
C SER A 279 -16.60 8.55 20.73
N LEU A 280 -15.49 9.27 20.67
CA LEU A 280 -14.29 8.97 21.43
C LEU A 280 -14.06 10.09 22.45
N ASP A 281 -13.76 9.72 23.68
CA ASP A 281 -13.37 10.69 24.71
C ASP A 281 -11.95 11.19 24.43
N PRO A 282 -11.63 12.45 24.80
CA PRO A 282 -10.29 12.99 24.57
C PRO A 282 -9.17 12.14 25.17
N GLU A 283 -9.35 11.60 26.37
CA GLU A 283 -8.39 10.71 27.05
C GLU A 283 -8.14 9.46 26.21
N SER A 284 -9.22 8.79 25.75
CA SER A 284 -9.13 7.64 24.85
C SER A 284 -8.36 7.95 23.56
N ILE A 285 -8.56 9.15 22.99
CA ILE A 285 -7.84 9.55 21.77
C ILE A 285 -6.33 9.65 22.04
N PHE A 286 -5.92 10.24 23.15
CA PHE A 286 -4.50 10.34 23.50
C PHE A 286 -3.87 8.97 23.74
N GLU A 287 -4.53 8.08 24.46
CA GLU A 287 -4.07 6.70 24.67
C GLU A 287 -3.94 5.93 23.33
N MET A 288 -4.95 6.08 22.45
CA MET A 288 -4.90 5.47 21.12
C MET A 288 -3.74 6.03 20.29
N MET A 289 -3.45 7.34 20.37
CA MET A 289 -2.32 7.96 19.67
C MET A 289 -0.97 7.41 20.15
N GLU A 290 -0.76 7.32 21.47
CA GLU A 290 0.47 6.79 22.05
C GLU A 290 0.67 5.31 21.67
N THR A 291 -0.39 4.51 21.75
CA THR A 291 -0.36 3.11 21.35
C THR A 291 -0.10 2.97 19.85
N GLY A 292 -0.82 3.73 18.99
CA GLY A 292 -0.64 3.73 17.55
C GLY A 292 0.79 4.12 17.14
N GLN A 293 1.37 5.12 17.79
CA GLN A 293 2.75 5.54 17.55
C GLN A 293 3.76 4.44 17.91
N ARG A 294 3.58 3.77 19.03
CA ARG A 294 4.44 2.68 19.49
C ARG A 294 4.35 1.48 18.56
N VAL A 295 3.13 1.04 18.28
CA VAL A 295 2.85 -0.10 17.41
C VAL A 295 3.30 0.20 15.97
N GLY A 296 3.04 1.41 15.46
CA GLY A 296 3.48 1.83 14.13
C GLY A 296 4.99 1.77 13.95
N LYS A 297 5.78 2.19 14.96
CA LYS A 297 7.25 2.04 14.91
C LYS A 297 7.68 0.58 14.81
N SER A 298 7.07 -0.29 15.61
CA SER A 298 7.37 -1.73 15.58
C SER A 298 6.99 -2.35 14.23
N LEU A 299 5.85 -1.94 13.67
CA LEU A 299 5.38 -2.37 12.35
C LEU A 299 6.38 -1.98 11.25
N HIS A 300 6.89 -0.74 11.27
CA HIS A 300 7.90 -0.29 10.30
C HIS A 300 9.17 -1.11 10.35
N ILE A 301 9.68 -1.41 11.55
CA ILE A 301 10.89 -2.22 11.72
C ILE A 301 10.67 -3.64 11.19
N ALA A 302 9.53 -4.24 11.51
CA ALA A 302 9.19 -5.57 11.05
C ALA A 302 9.02 -5.63 9.53
N LEU A 303 8.28 -4.65 8.95
CA LEU A 303 8.07 -4.57 7.51
C LEU A 303 9.39 -4.36 6.76
N GLN A 304 10.26 -3.46 7.22
CA GLN A 304 11.55 -3.22 6.55
C GLN A 304 12.39 -4.49 6.52
N LYS A 305 12.44 -5.23 7.62
CA LYS A 305 13.16 -6.51 7.67
C LYS A 305 12.65 -7.51 6.63
N ILE A 306 11.32 -7.61 6.48
CA ILE A 306 10.70 -8.49 5.48
C ILE A 306 11.07 -8.04 4.06
N LEU A 307 10.97 -6.73 3.79
CA LEU A 307 11.30 -6.19 2.47
C LEU A 307 12.77 -6.40 2.10
N ASP A 308 13.67 -6.25 3.07
CA ASP A 308 15.11 -6.51 2.87
C ASP A 308 15.37 -8.02 2.62
N GLU A 309 14.67 -8.90 3.33
CA GLU A 309 14.74 -10.36 3.12
C GLU A 309 14.20 -10.73 1.73
N GLU A 310 13.08 -10.17 1.32
CA GLU A 310 12.48 -10.36 0.00
C GLU A 310 13.39 -9.88 -1.14
N GLU A 311 14.05 -8.74 -0.96
CA GLU A 311 15.01 -8.22 -1.94
C GLU A 311 16.25 -9.14 -2.04
N ASN A 312 16.74 -9.67 -0.92
CA ASN A 312 17.89 -10.59 -0.90
C ASN A 312 17.56 -11.95 -1.52
N LEU A 313 16.31 -12.41 -1.47
CA LEU A 313 15.88 -13.64 -2.14
C LEU A 313 15.92 -13.49 -3.67
N GLY A 314 15.69 -12.32 -4.21
CA GLY A 314 15.86 -11.93 -5.61
C GLY A 314 15.40 -12.99 -6.61
N THR A 315 16.26 -13.30 -7.60
CA THR A 315 16.04 -14.32 -8.64
C THR A 315 16.05 -15.76 -8.15
N SER A 316 16.39 -16.02 -6.89
CA SER A 316 16.41 -17.35 -6.27
C SER A 316 15.04 -17.84 -5.79
N ARG A 317 13.97 -17.05 -5.98
CA ARG A 317 12.63 -17.52 -5.67
C ARG A 317 12.31 -18.77 -6.48
N PRO A 318 11.84 -19.86 -5.83
CA PRO A 318 11.27 -20.95 -6.57
C PRO A 318 10.08 -20.36 -7.35
N LYS A 319 10.17 -20.39 -8.68
CA LYS A 319 9.04 -20.01 -9.52
C LYS A 319 7.94 -21.04 -9.29
N VAL A 320 7.02 -20.72 -8.39
CA VAL A 320 5.84 -21.53 -8.13
C VAL A 320 4.76 -21.02 -9.06
N GLY A 321 4.56 -21.69 -10.15
CA GLY A 321 3.55 -21.33 -11.13
C GLY A 321 3.36 -22.46 -12.14
N PHE A 322 2.37 -22.32 -13.00
CA PHE A 322 1.99 -23.32 -14.02
C PHE A 322 3.13 -23.73 -14.97
N LEU A 323 4.20 -22.95 -15.06
CA LEU A 323 5.38 -23.18 -15.93
C LEU A 323 6.68 -23.37 -15.14
N GLY A 324 6.63 -23.53 -13.83
CA GLY A 324 7.80 -23.76 -12.96
C GLY A 324 8.07 -25.20 -12.73
#